data_01b6c64d92d91eca9fc5b1362024ef48
#
_entry.id   01b6c64d92d91eca9fc5b1362024ef48
#
_cell.length_a   1.000
_cell.length_b   1.000
_cell.length_c   1.000
_cell.angle_alpha   90.00
_cell.angle_beta   90.00
_cell.angle_gamma   90.00
#
_symmetry.space_group_name_H-M   'P 1'
#
loop_
_entity.id
_entity.type
_entity.pdbx_description
1 polymer ?
#
loop_
_entity_poly.entity_id
_entity_poly.type
_entity_poly.pdbx_seq_one_letter_code
_entity_poly.pdbx_strand_id
1 'polypeptide(L)'
;MGNIFDMDGDGQAADPLDSSGADISTEETSSLPAGPSLWQRIAAFFREKFNPPKEVENYPSRITINIYFAAMGEEKVLASEERTVIAGNPGNALKGAIDELLEGPARDYNFPVIPAGTRLLASRYIDGVAEIDFSREFLDNALDTRILDEYIIYSIVNTVTGIPDIGGVLFFIEGKRIKTYGNIDLSIPLIRNPDLLIENE
;
A
#
# COMPACT_ATOMS: atom_id res chain seq x y z
N MET A 1 62.23 11.85 -40.38
CA MET A 1 63.18 11.67 -39.23
C MET A 1 62.41 10.81 -38.27
N GLY A 2 62.57 9.55 -38.28
CA GLY A 2 63.68 8.64 -37.98
C GLY A 2 63.54 8.29 -36.49
N ASN A 3 63.56 7.16 -36.00
CA ASN A 3 63.92 5.75 -36.24
C ASN A 3 63.27 4.93 -35.11
N ILE A 4 62.62 3.76 -35.35
CA ILE A 4 63.27 2.40 -35.45
C ILE A 4 64.15 2.07 -34.24
N PHE A 5 63.74 1.05 -33.48
CA PHE A 5 64.46 -0.17 -33.25
C PHE A 5 63.57 -1.21 -32.54
N ASP A 6 63.34 -2.26 -33.27
CA ASP A 6 63.24 -3.67 -32.95
C ASP A 6 64.24 -4.16 -31.92
N MET A 7 63.90 -5.19 -31.15
CA MET A 7 64.58 -6.48 -31.16
C MET A 7 63.93 -7.47 -30.18
N ASP A 8 63.45 -8.50 -30.74
CA ASP A 8 63.41 -9.92 -30.40
C ASP A 8 64.24 -10.41 -29.20
N GLY A 9 63.74 -11.46 -28.59
CA GLY A 9 64.51 -12.28 -27.68
C GLY A 9 63.72 -13.43 -27.07
N ASP A 10 63.74 -14.51 -27.81
CA ASP A 10 63.33 -15.87 -27.47
C ASP A 10 63.71 -16.36 -26.07
N GLY A 11 62.95 -17.37 -25.60
CA GLY A 11 63.60 -18.35 -24.80
C GLY A 11 62.73 -19.03 -23.71
N GLN A 12 62.07 -20.06 -24.12
CA GLN A 12 62.20 -21.43 -23.59
C GLN A 12 61.56 -21.80 -22.25
N ALA A 13 60.69 -22.75 -22.45
CA ALA A 13 59.99 -23.68 -21.58
C ALA A 13 60.81 -24.21 -20.34
N ALA A 14 60.06 -24.44 -19.28
CA ALA A 14 60.15 -25.60 -18.41
C ALA A 14 58.95 -25.76 -17.53
N ASP A 15 58.13 -26.75 -17.78
CA ASP A 15 57.34 -27.52 -16.85
C ASP A 15 58.27 -28.47 -16.05
N PRO A 16 57.75 -29.23 -15.10
CA PRO A 16 56.72 -29.09 -14.05
C PRO A 16 57.29 -29.41 -12.65
N LEU A 17 56.45 -29.29 -11.59
CA LEU A 17 56.46 -30.12 -10.37
C LEU A 17 55.33 -29.57 -9.47
N ASP A 18 54.27 -30.26 -9.40
CA ASP A 18 53.90 -31.31 -8.44
C ASP A 18 53.62 -30.81 -7.02
N SER A 19 52.50 -31.22 -6.67
CA SER A 19 52.01 -31.65 -5.37
C SER A 19 51.55 -30.63 -4.33
N SER A 20 50.47 -31.01 -3.92
CA SER A 20 49.82 -31.09 -2.63
C SER A 20 48.70 -30.07 -2.44
N GLY A 21 47.55 -30.53 -2.57
CA GLY A 21 46.55 -30.91 -1.63
C GLY A 21 46.36 -29.88 -0.52
N ALA A 22 45.42 -28.95 -0.76
CA ALA A 22 44.68 -28.36 0.33
C ALA A 22 43.20 -28.53 -0.02
N ASP A 23 42.58 -29.53 0.57
CA ASP A 23 41.16 -29.66 0.72
C ASP A 23 40.61 -28.38 1.37
N ILE A 24 40.05 -27.52 0.55
CA ILE A 24 39.16 -26.49 1.06
C ILE A 24 37.80 -27.17 1.19
N SER A 25 37.56 -27.71 2.39
CA SER A 25 36.26 -28.11 2.83
C SER A 25 35.28 -26.97 2.50
N THR A 26 34.42 -27.25 1.56
CA THR A 26 33.23 -26.44 1.32
C THR A 26 32.40 -26.54 2.59
N GLU A 27 32.48 -25.53 3.44
CA GLU A 27 31.49 -25.37 4.49
C GLU A 27 30.13 -25.21 3.80
N GLU A 28 29.35 -26.26 3.86
CA GLU A 28 27.89 -26.16 3.66
C GLU A 28 27.36 -25.13 4.65
N THR A 29 27.21 -23.90 4.18
CA THR A 29 26.36 -22.93 4.85
C THR A 29 24.94 -23.53 4.83
N SER A 30 24.63 -24.26 5.89
CA SER A 30 23.27 -24.62 6.28
C SER A 30 22.43 -23.34 6.25
N SER A 31 21.80 -23.07 5.14
CA SER A 31 20.77 -22.03 5.03
C SER A 31 19.59 -22.48 5.88
N LEU A 32 19.51 -21.95 7.08
CA LEU A 32 18.27 -21.99 7.86
C LEU A 32 17.15 -21.47 6.93
N PRO A 33 16.02 -22.17 6.86
CA PRO A 33 14.91 -21.70 6.04
C PRO A 33 14.56 -20.29 6.50
N ALA A 34 14.63 -19.33 5.58
CA ALA A 34 14.23 -17.97 5.86
C ALA A 34 12.80 -18.01 6.39
N GLY A 35 12.59 -17.51 7.60
CA GLY A 35 11.26 -17.43 8.20
C GLY A 35 10.31 -16.66 7.28
N PRO A 36 9.00 -16.78 7.49
CA PRO A 36 8.02 -16.15 6.62
C PRO A 36 8.31 -14.65 6.49
N SER A 37 8.28 -14.15 5.26
CA SER A 37 8.50 -12.74 4.97
C SER A 37 7.51 -11.87 5.76
N LEU A 38 7.85 -10.59 5.99
CA LEU A 38 6.93 -9.66 6.65
C LEU A 38 5.54 -9.70 6.03
N TRP A 39 5.46 -9.81 4.71
CA TRP A 39 4.22 -9.95 3.95
C TRP A 39 3.44 -11.22 4.28
N GLN A 40 4.12 -12.35 4.39
CA GLN A 40 3.48 -13.61 4.78
C GLN A 40 2.92 -13.54 6.21
N ARG A 41 3.62 -12.86 7.12
CA ARG A 41 3.16 -12.64 8.50
C ARG A 41 1.96 -11.69 8.54
N ILE A 42 2.00 -10.59 7.77
CA ILE A 42 0.89 -9.65 7.64
C ILE A 42 -0.32 -10.34 7.01
N ALA A 43 -0.15 -11.04 5.91
CA ALA A 43 -1.20 -11.80 5.26
C ALA A 43 -1.80 -12.88 6.17
N ALA A 44 -0.95 -13.57 6.97
CA ALA A 44 -1.41 -14.54 7.95
C ALA A 44 -2.25 -13.89 9.05
N PHE A 45 -1.81 -12.74 9.57
CA PHE A 45 -2.56 -11.98 10.58
C PHE A 45 -3.95 -11.56 10.07
N PHE A 46 -4.02 -11.03 8.85
CA PHE A 46 -5.30 -10.66 8.24
C PHE A 46 -6.16 -11.88 7.94
N ARG A 47 -5.57 -12.97 7.44
CA ARG A 47 -6.29 -14.21 7.19
C ARG A 47 -6.86 -14.82 8.47
N GLU A 48 -6.12 -14.78 9.57
CA GLU A 48 -6.57 -15.29 10.87
C GLU A 48 -7.66 -14.40 11.47
N LYS A 49 -7.48 -13.08 11.41
CA LYS A 49 -8.39 -12.13 12.05
C LYS A 49 -9.65 -11.83 11.24
N PHE A 50 -9.57 -11.87 9.93
CA PHE A 50 -10.67 -11.49 9.03
C PHE A 50 -11.21 -12.66 8.22
N ASN A 51 -10.68 -13.88 8.41
CA ASN A 51 -11.13 -15.11 7.76
C ASN A 51 -11.65 -14.83 6.33
N PRO A 52 -10.75 -14.72 5.29
CA PRO A 52 -11.17 -14.31 3.97
C PRO A 52 -12.34 -15.22 3.53
N PRO A 53 -13.43 -14.66 3.06
CA PRO A 53 -14.56 -15.47 2.65
C PRO A 53 -14.09 -16.37 1.51
N LYS A 54 -14.52 -17.63 1.58
CA LYS A 54 -14.58 -18.51 0.41
C LYS A 54 -15.22 -17.70 -0.71
N GLU A 55 -14.70 -17.83 -1.94
CA GLU A 55 -15.26 -17.22 -3.15
C GLU A 55 -16.75 -16.92 -2.99
N VAL A 56 -17.07 -15.63 -2.88
CA VAL A 56 -18.46 -15.22 -2.66
C VAL A 56 -19.13 -15.33 -4.02
N GLU A 57 -19.70 -16.51 -4.32
CA GLU A 57 -20.49 -16.74 -5.53
C GLU A 57 -21.63 -15.72 -5.73
N ASN A 58 -21.89 -14.85 -4.73
CA ASN A 58 -22.97 -13.86 -4.73
C ASN A 58 -22.56 -12.54 -4.07
N TYR A 59 -21.44 -11.93 -4.46
CA TYR A 59 -21.17 -10.56 -4.01
C TYR A 59 -22.22 -9.61 -4.64
N PRO A 60 -22.87 -8.73 -3.88
CA PRO A 60 -23.94 -7.87 -4.40
C PRO A 60 -23.45 -7.01 -5.56
N SER A 61 -24.27 -6.83 -6.58
CA SER A 61 -23.96 -5.95 -7.71
C SER A 61 -23.86 -4.48 -7.32
N ARG A 62 -24.51 -4.11 -6.22
CA ARG A 62 -24.47 -2.77 -5.60
C ARG A 62 -24.46 -2.92 -4.10
N ILE A 63 -23.70 -2.06 -3.42
CA ILE A 63 -23.67 -1.96 -1.96
C ILE A 63 -23.83 -0.51 -1.54
N THR A 64 -24.46 -0.29 -0.39
CA THR A 64 -24.49 1.01 0.27
C THR A 64 -23.38 1.02 1.32
N ILE A 65 -22.54 2.04 1.28
CA ILE A 65 -21.41 2.22 2.18
C ILE A 65 -21.39 3.64 2.73
N ASN A 66 -20.75 3.81 3.87
CA ASN A 66 -20.47 5.12 4.44
C ASN A 66 -19.17 5.67 3.88
N ILE A 67 -19.26 6.83 3.24
CA ILE A 67 -18.10 7.61 2.82
C ILE A 67 -17.86 8.69 3.88
N TYR A 68 -16.64 8.83 4.36
CA TYR A 68 -16.33 9.72 5.48
C TYR A 68 -15.65 10.99 4.99
N PHE A 69 -16.20 12.13 5.37
CA PHE A 69 -15.70 13.48 5.07
C PHE A 69 -15.43 14.26 6.35
N ALA A 70 -14.62 15.29 6.27
CA ALA A 70 -14.44 16.18 7.40
C ALA A 70 -15.70 16.98 7.67
N ALA A 71 -16.05 17.15 8.93
CA ALA A 71 -17.16 17.98 9.36
C ALA A 71 -16.72 18.94 10.46
N MET A 72 -17.45 20.02 10.66
CA MET A 72 -17.24 20.88 11.81
C MET A 72 -17.72 20.19 13.08
N GLY A 73 -16.83 19.97 14.05
CA GLY A 73 -17.15 19.37 15.33
C GLY A 73 -16.09 19.71 16.36
N GLU A 74 -16.41 19.54 17.65
CA GLU A 74 -15.50 19.88 18.75
C GLU A 74 -14.50 18.77 19.07
N GLU A 75 -14.86 17.49 18.90
CA GLU A 75 -14.00 16.34 19.27
C GLU A 75 -13.85 15.31 18.13
N LYS A 76 -14.89 15.09 17.35
CA LYS A 76 -14.90 14.11 16.25
C LYS A 76 -15.13 14.85 14.95
N VAL A 77 -14.40 14.48 13.93
CA VAL A 77 -14.32 15.30 12.72
C VAL A 77 -14.68 14.57 11.43
N LEU A 78 -14.91 13.26 11.46
CA LEU A 78 -15.33 12.49 10.30
C LEU A 78 -16.83 12.14 10.38
N ALA A 79 -17.63 12.78 9.53
CA ALA A 79 -19.04 12.49 9.34
C ALA A 79 -19.25 11.58 8.12
N SER A 80 -20.20 10.67 8.23
CA SER A 80 -20.52 9.76 7.13
C SER A 80 -21.62 10.30 6.23
N GLU A 81 -21.49 10.03 4.94
CA GLU A 81 -22.53 10.10 3.95
C GLU A 81 -22.74 8.72 3.32
N GLU A 82 -23.98 8.22 3.33
CA GLU A 82 -24.29 6.98 2.65
C GLU A 82 -24.26 7.16 1.13
N ARG A 83 -23.55 6.28 0.44
CA ARG A 83 -23.46 6.22 -1.01
C ARG A 83 -23.66 4.81 -1.51
N THR A 84 -24.32 4.66 -2.65
CA THR A 84 -24.49 3.36 -3.30
C THR A 84 -23.51 3.23 -4.45
N VAL A 85 -22.60 2.28 -4.33
CA VAL A 85 -21.59 2.01 -5.34
C VAL A 85 -21.86 0.71 -6.11
N ILE A 86 -21.41 0.66 -7.35
CA ILE A 86 -21.41 -0.58 -8.13
C ILE A 86 -20.32 -1.48 -7.56
N ALA A 87 -20.69 -2.74 -7.31
CA ALA A 87 -19.80 -3.69 -6.68
C ALA A 87 -19.60 -4.96 -7.54
N GLY A 88 -20.25 -6.08 -7.23
CA GLY A 88 -20.03 -7.37 -7.88
C GLY A 88 -18.80 -8.13 -7.38
N ASN A 89 -17.86 -7.42 -6.79
CA ASN A 89 -16.71 -7.95 -6.04
C ASN A 89 -16.09 -6.84 -5.17
N PRO A 90 -15.23 -7.19 -4.17
CA PRO A 90 -14.61 -6.19 -3.30
C PRO A 90 -13.75 -5.15 -4.04
N GLY A 91 -13.07 -5.53 -5.11
CA GLY A 91 -12.23 -4.61 -5.89
C GLY A 91 -13.01 -3.52 -6.61
N ASN A 92 -14.18 -3.86 -7.18
CA ASN A 92 -15.06 -2.87 -7.80
C ASN A 92 -15.68 -1.95 -6.75
N ALA A 93 -16.11 -2.50 -5.60
CA ALA A 93 -16.63 -1.72 -4.48
C ALA A 93 -15.57 -0.75 -3.94
N LEU A 94 -14.33 -1.21 -3.80
CA LEU A 94 -13.18 -0.39 -3.42
C LEU A 94 -12.99 0.78 -4.38
N LYS A 95 -12.94 0.50 -5.69
CA LYS A 95 -12.81 1.55 -6.68
C LYS A 95 -13.94 2.57 -6.58
N GLY A 96 -15.19 2.10 -6.51
CA GLY A 96 -16.35 2.98 -6.38
C GLY A 96 -16.30 3.85 -5.13
N ALA A 97 -15.88 3.30 -3.99
CA ALA A 97 -15.74 4.04 -2.75
C ALA A 97 -14.69 5.17 -2.83
N ILE A 98 -13.56 4.90 -3.49
CA ILE A 98 -12.53 5.91 -3.69
C ILE A 98 -12.97 6.98 -4.70
N ASP A 99 -13.68 6.59 -5.76
CA ASP A 99 -14.23 7.55 -6.71
C ASP A 99 -15.20 8.53 -6.01
N GLU A 100 -16.10 8.04 -5.12
CA GLU A 100 -16.98 8.87 -4.32
C GLU A 100 -16.25 9.80 -3.33
N LEU A 101 -15.14 9.33 -2.72
CA LEU A 101 -14.29 10.19 -1.90
C LEU A 101 -13.64 11.32 -2.71
N LEU A 102 -13.20 11.02 -3.93
CA LEU A 102 -12.59 12.00 -4.84
C LEU A 102 -13.61 12.99 -5.38
N GLU A 103 -14.87 12.57 -5.59
CA GLU A 103 -15.96 13.46 -5.98
C GLU A 103 -16.27 14.48 -4.87
N GLY A 104 -16.11 14.07 -3.62
CA GLY A 104 -16.33 14.93 -2.45
C GLY A 104 -17.73 14.81 -1.83
N PRO A 105 -18.01 15.59 -0.76
CA PRO A 105 -19.23 15.53 -0.01
C PRO A 105 -20.40 16.11 -0.81
N ALA A 106 -21.59 15.51 -0.62
CA ALA A 106 -22.85 16.05 -1.14
C ALA A 106 -23.52 17.06 -0.18
N ARG A 107 -23.13 17.00 1.11
CA ARG A 107 -23.70 17.88 2.13
C ARG A 107 -22.84 19.12 2.31
N ASP A 108 -23.46 20.30 2.28
CA ASP A 108 -22.77 21.60 2.33
C ASP A 108 -21.99 21.87 3.62
N TYR A 109 -22.27 21.13 4.69
CA TYR A 109 -21.56 21.25 5.97
C TYR A 109 -20.40 20.26 6.12
N ASN A 110 -20.18 19.37 5.14
CA ASN A 110 -19.03 18.51 5.08
C ASN A 110 -17.97 19.09 4.12
N PHE A 111 -16.72 18.74 4.36
CA PHE A 111 -15.58 19.24 3.59
C PHE A 111 -14.82 18.10 2.95
N PRO A 112 -14.35 18.27 1.71
CA PRO A 112 -13.50 17.28 1.05
C PRO A 112 -12.22 17.09 1.85
N VAL A 113 -11.80 15.85 1.99
CA VAL A 113 -10.58 15.47 2.75
C VAL A 113 -9.42 15.15 1.83
N ILE A 114 -9.71 14.73 0.60
CA ILE A 114 -8.66 14.36 -0.34
C ILE A 114 -8.01 15.61 -0.92
N PRO A 115 -6.67 15.70 -0.94
CA PRO A 115 -5.96 16.82 -1.55
C PRO A 115 -6.38 17.07 -3.00
N ALA A 116 -6.59 18.32 -3.36
CA ALA A 116 -7.07 18.71 -4.68
C ALA A 116 -6.15 18.18 -5.80
N GLY A 117 -6.74 17.73 -6.89
CA GLY A 117 -6.00 17.20 -8.05
C GLY A 117 -5.54 15.74 -7.89
N THR A 118 -5.73 15.12 -6.73
CA THR A 118 -5.46 13.68 -6.53
C THR A 118 -6.29 12.85 -7.49
N ARG A 119 -5.67 11.86 -8.10
CA ARG A 119 -6.31 10.86 -8.97
C ARG A 119 -6.06 9.47 -8.44
N LEU A 120 -7.05 8.59 -8.55
CA LEU A 120 -6.86 7.16 -8.36
C LEU A 120 -6.16 6.57 -9.59
N LEU A 121 -4.96 6.04 -9.43
CA LEU A 121 -4.19 5.40 -10.51
C LEU A 121 -4.49 3.89 -10.57
N ALA A 122 -4.62 3.26 -9.41
CA ALA A 122 -4.99 1.85 -9.30
C ALA A 122 -5.60 1.56 -7.93
N SER A 123 -6.46 0.54 -7.88
CA SER A 123 -6.94 -0.05 -6.64
C SER A 123 -6.97 -1.57 -6.78
N ARG A 124 -6.53 -2.27 -5.74
CA ARG A 124 -6.49 -3.74 -5.72
C ARG A 124 -6.99 -4.25 -4.38
N TYR A 125 -7.68 -5.37 -4.42
CA TYR A 125 -8.07 -6.13 -3.24
C TYR A 125 -7.28 -7.43 -3.21
N ILE A 126 -6.53 -7.67 -2.15
CA ILE A 126 -5.66 -8.84 -1.98
C ILE A 126 -5.79 -9.34 -0.54
N ASP A 127 -6.35 -10.53 -0.36
CA ASP A 127 -6.42 -11.23 0.94
C ASP A 127 -6.91 -10.34 2.12
N GLY A 128 -7.99 -9.60 1.92
CA GLY A 128 -8.57 -8.73 2.95
C GLY A 128 -7.91 -7.35 3.08
N VAL A 129 -6.93 -7.04 2.23
CA VAL A 129 -6.24 -5.75 2.22
C VAL A 129 -6.54 -5.00 0.92
N ALA A 130 -6.94 -3.75 1.05
CA ALA A 130 -7.02 -2.81 -0.05
C ALA A 130 -5.67 -2.15 -0.29
N GLU A 131 -5.18 -2.20 -1.51
CA GLU A 131 -4.04 -1.41 -1.98
C GLU A 131 -4.58 -0.26 -2.84
N ILE A 132 -4.26 0.96 -2.48
CA ILE A 132 -4.74 2.16 -3.16
C ILE A 132 -3.54 2.95 -3.65
N ASP A 133 -3.49 3.18 -4.96
CA ASP A 133 -2.42 3.93 -5.61
C ASP A 133 -2.96 5.27 -6.12
N PHE A 134 -2.47 6.34 -5.52
CA PHE A 134 -2.81 7.70 -5.90
C PHE A 134 -1.71 8.35 -6.72
N SER A 135 -2.09 9.38 -7.45
CA SER A 135 -1.16 10.28 -8.10
C SER A 135 -0.42 11.15 -7.08
N ARG A 136 0.66 11.79 -7.53
CA ARG A 136 1.58 12.52 -6.68
C ARG A 136 0.93 13.69 -5.94
N GLU A 137 -0.10 14.26 -6.51
CA GLU A 137 -0.87 15.37 -5.92
C GLU A 137 -1.43 15.04 -4.54
N PHE A 138 -1.64 13.74 -4.23
CA PHE A 138 -2.04 13.29 -2.88
C PHE A 138 -1.04 13.72 -1.79
N LEU A 139 0.26 13.76 -2.11
CA LEU A 139 1.31 14.23 -1.20
C LEU A 139 1.60 15.72 -1.39
N ASP A 140 1.74 16.16 -2.63
CA ASP A 140 2.23 17.50 -2.96
C ASP A 140 1.22 18.59 -2.53
N ASN A 141 -0.08 18.30 -2.58
CA ASN A 141 -1.15 19.24 -2.22
C ASN A 141 -1.75 19.00 -0.82
N ALA A 142 -1.13 18.14 0.00
CA ALA A 142 -1.64 17.80 1.33
C ALA A 142 -1.77 19.03 2.25
N LEU A 143 -0.80 19.93 2.21
CA LEU A 143 -0.78 21.14 3.05
C LEU A 143 -1.87 22.15 2.67
N ASP A 144 -2.38 22.11 1.44
CA ASP A 144 -3.39 23.04 0.95
C ASP A 144 -4.79 22.71 1.50
N THR A 145 -5.00 21.49 2.00
CA THR A 145 -6.29 21.06 2.55
C THR A 145 -6.66 21.77 3.84
N ARG A 146 -5.67 22.20 4.63
CA ARG A 146 -5.83 22.68 6.02
C ARG A 146 -6.50 21.65 6.94
N ILE A 147 -6.50 20.40 6.55
CA ILE A 147 -7.03 19.26 7.30
C ILE A 147 -5.83 18.48 7.84
N LEU A 148 -5.94 17.97 9.07
CA LEU A 148 -4.87 17.17 9.65
C LEU A 148 -4.67 15.87 8.87
N ASP A 149 -3.42 15.47 8.73
CA ASP A 149 -3.02 14.25 8.01
C ASP A 149 -3.81 13.02 8.47
N GLU A 150 -4.09 12.94 9.76
CA GLU A 150 -4.86 11.85 10.36
C GLU A 150 -6.28 11.76 9.77
N TYR A 151 -6.95 12.89 9.55
CA TYR A 151 -8.30 12.89 9.00
C TYR A 151 -8.31 12.55 7.53
N ILE A 152 -7.29 12.97 6.78
CA ILE A 152 -7.13 12.58 5.37
C ILE A 152 -6.99 11.05 5.28
N ILE A 153 -6.08 10.49 6.04
CA ILE A 153 -5.79 9.05 6.00
C ILE A 153 -6.96 8.22 6.51
N TYR A 154 -7.53 8.59 7.68
CA TYR A 154 -8.60 7.79 8.27
C TYR A 154 -9.97 8.01 7.61
N SER A 155 -10.20 9.08 6.89
CA SER A 155 -11.33 9.18 5.98
C SER A 155 -11.32 8.05 4.96
N ILE A 156 -10.17 7.83 4.31
CA ILE A 156 -9.98 6.74 3.35
C ILE A 156 -10.09 5.37 4.04
N VAL A 157 -9.36 5.18 5.12
CA VAL A 157 -9.33 3.89 5.84
C VAL A 157 -10.71 3.50 6.35
N ASN A 158 -11.42 4.42 7.02
CA ASN A 158 -12.75 4.14 7.58
C ASN A 158 -13.80 3.88 6.48
N THR A 159 -13.69 4.59 5.35
CA THR A 159 -14.54 4.34 4.18
C THR A 159 -14.30 2.94 3.60
N VAL A 160 -13.06 2.62 3.32
CA VAL A 160 -12.67 1.39 2.63
C VAL A 160 -12.88 0.16 3.50
N THR A 161 -12.59 0.24 4.79
CA THR A 161 -12.83 -0.85 5.74
C THR A 161 -14.31 -1.02 6.13
N GLY A 162 -15.20 -0.14 5.66
CA GLY A 162 -16.64 -0.31 5.68
C GLY A 162 -17.16 -1.24 4.57
N ILE A 163 -16.34 -1.56 3.58
CA ILE A 163 -16.67 -2.51 2.52
C ILE A 163 -16.51 -3.94 3.06
N PRO A 164 -17.49 -4.84 2.84
CA PRO A 164 -17.33 -6.23 3.23
C PRO A 164 -16.01 -6.82 2.72
N ASP A 165 -15.40 -7.66 3.55
CA ASP A 165 -14.16 -8.40 3.28
C ASP A 165 -12.87 -7.56 3.26
N ILE A 166 -12.94 -6.23 3.45
CA ILE A 166 -11.76 -5.38 3.55
C ILE A 166 -11.49 -5.02 5.02
N GLY A 167 -10.36 -5.52 5.53
CA GLY A 167 -9.97 -5.30 6.93
C GLY A 167 -8.81 -4.30 7.09
N GLY A 168 -8.12 -3.94 6.02
CA GLY A 168 -6.99 -3.03 6.09
C GLY A 168 -6.65 -2.36 4.78
N VAL A 169 -5.88 -1.26 4.87
CA VAL A 169 -5.55 -0.40 3.72
C VAL A 169 -4.05 -0.14 3.66
N LEU A 170 -3.47 -0.25 2.48
CA LEU A 170 -2.12 0.13 2.13
C LEU A 170 -2.12 1.22 1.07
N PHE A 171 -1.18 2.14 1.19
CA PHE A 171 -1.08 3.31 0.34
C PHE A 171 0.13 3.26 -0.58
N PHE A 172 -0.11 3.62 -1.83
CA PHE A 172 0.91 3.74 -2.87
C PHE A 172 0.79 5.13 -3.53
N ILE A 173 1.90 5.63 -4.03
CA ILE A 173 1.97 6.83 -4.87
C ILE A 173 2.76 6.49 -6.12
N GLU A 174 2.11 6.62 -7.27
CA GLU A 174 2.73 6.33 -8.58
C GLU A 174 3.40 4.94 -8.62
N GLY A 175 2.68 3.93 -8.11
CA GLY A 175 3.12 2.54 -8.04
C GLY A 175 4.12 2.23 -6.93
N LYS A 176 4.54 3.22 -6.12
CA LYS A 176 5.49 3.03 -5.02
C LYS A 176 4.78 3.07 -3.69
N ARG A 177 4.95 2.01 -2.89
CA ARG A 177 4.41 1.97 -1.54
C ARG A 177 5.02 3.07 -0.68
N ILE A 178 4.18 3.85 -0.02
CA ILE A 178 4.62 4.83 0.97
C ILE A 178 4.57 4.23 2.38
N LYS A 179 5.49 4.69 3.24
CA LYS A 179 5.60 4.18 4.62
C LYS A 179 5.17 5.21 5.65
N THR A 180 5.00 6.45 5.25
CA THR A 180 4.57 7.54 6.13
C THR A 180 3.72 8.53 5.35
N TYR A 181 2.80 9.18 6.05
CA TYR A 181 2.08 10.36 5.59
C TYR A 181 2.04 11.35 6.76
N GLY A 182 2.78 12.45 6.64
CA GLY A 182 3.07 13.28 7.80
C GLY A 182 3.68 12.46 8.94
N ASN A 183 3.03 12.45 10.10
CA ASN A 183 3.46 11.70 11.28
C ASN A 183 2.82 10.30 11.39
N ILE A 184 2.04 9.86 10.41
CA ILE A 184 1.33 8.59 10.43
C ILE A 184 2.20 7.50 9.83
N ASP A 185 2.36 6.38 10.55
CA ASP A 185 3.05 5.19 10.06
C ASP A 185 2.12 4.37 9.15
N LEU A 186 2.48 4.27 7.87
CA LEU A 186 1.80 3.49 6.84
C LEU A 186 2.58 2.21 6.46
N SER A 187 3.58 1.83 7.28
CA SER A 187 4.42 0.66 7.00
C SER A 187 3.70 -0.68 7.14
N ILE A 188 2.56 -0.69 7.81
CA ILE A 188 1.65 -1.83 7.91
C ILE A 188 0.25 -1.42 7.42
N PRO A 189 -0.62 -2.38 7.06
CA PRO A 189 -1.99 -2.03 6.70
C PRO A 189 -2.71 -1.32 7.85
N LEU A 190 -3.30 -0.17 7.57
CA LEU A 190 -4.12 0.55 8.53
C LEU A 190 -5.50 -0.09 8.64
N ILE A 191 -6.01 -0.19 9.86
CA ILE A 191 -7.34 -0.69 10.19
C ILE A 191 -8.25 0.48 10.57
N ARG A 192 -9.56 0.21 10.62
CA ARG A 192 -10.58 1.18 11.02
C ARG A 192 -10.25 1.85 12.36
N ASN A 193 -10.43 3.17 12.40
CA ASN A 193 -10.35 3.97 13.62
C ASN A 193 -11.73 4.61 13.90
N PRO A 194 -12.55 4.03 14.78
CA PRO A 194 -13.87 4.57 15.10
C PRO A 194 -13.82 5.83 15.98
N ASP A 195 -12.70 6.10 16.66
CA ASP A 195 -12.61 7.23 17.60
C ASP A 195 -12.72 8.59 16.92
N LEU A 196 -12.45 8.63 15.61
CA LEU A 196 -12.55 9.85 14.80
C LEU A 196 -13.95 10.07 14.21
N LEU A 197 -14.86 9.11 14.36
CA LEU A 197 -16.17 9.15 13.71
C LEU A 197 -17.20 9.88 14.57
N ILE A 198 -17.98 10.77 13.91
CA ILE A 198 -19.18 11.34 14.51
C ILE A 198 -20.21 10.23 14.56
N GLU A 199 -20.73 9.95 15.77
CA GLU A 199 -21.86 9.03 15.94
C GLU A 199 -23.12 9.69 15.40
N ASN A 200 -23.76 9.04 14.43
CA ASN A 200 -25.10 9.46 14.00
C ASN A 200 -26.07 8.93 15.08
N GLU A 201 -26.67 9.84 15.82
CA GLU A 201 -27.80 9.54 16.71
C GLU A 201 -29.06 9.14 15.91
#